data_db6bedab49d61686b0f8403f31473798
#
_entry.id   db6bedab49d61686b0f8403f31473798
#
_cell.length_a   1.000
_cell.length_b   1.000
_cell.length_c   1.000
_cell.angle_alpha   90.00
_cell.angle_beta   90.00
_cell.angle_gamma   90.00
#
_symmetry.space_group_name_H-M   'P 1'
#
loop_
_entity.id
_entity.type
_entity.pdbx_description
1 polymer ?
#
loop_
_entity_poly.entity_id
_entity_poly.type
_entity_poly.pdbx_seq_one_letter_code
_entity_poly.pdbx_strand_id
1 'polypeptide(L)'
;MYDIIIRNGRVIDPQNKFDAKADVAIYNGKIVGVGDYQNAESDRVLDAAGHIVTPGLIDAHAHLWPLTKMGISTECTCIPSAVTTAIDAGSAGWATYETSRGFINTCKVRVKTLVNVSPMGLPCNGYLENVDPDYLGGVYEREIEQLFDRYRGELIGIKLRVNTGVIKDMGEKLSLIHI
;
A
#
# COMPACT_ATOMS: atom_id res chain seq x y z
N MET A 1 8.98 13.26 -28.90
CA MET A 1 7.52 13.26 -28.66
C MET A 1 7.30 12.57 -27.33
N TYR A 2 6.52 13.14 -26.43
CA TYR A 2 6.17 12.59 -25.10
C TYR A 2 4.89 11.78 -25.20
N ASP A 3 4.67 10.83 -24.26
CA ASP A 3 3.41 10.08 -24.20
C ASP A 3 2.29 10.99 -23.69
N ILE A 4 2.58 11.73 -22.60
CA ILE A 4 1.62 12.63 -21.97
C ILE A 4 2.34 13.90 -21.53
N ILE A 5 1.69 15.06 -21.75
CA ILE A 5 2.06 16.32 -21.08
C ILE A 5 0.86 16.79 -20.26
N ILE A 6 1.06 17.03 -18.97
CA ILE A 6 0.08 17.70 -18.10
C ILE A 6 0.45 19.18 -18.07
N ARG A 7 -0.42 20.06 -18.57
CA ARG A 7 -0.14 21.49 -18.73
C ARG A 7 -0.89 22.36 -17.74
N ASN A 8 -0.33 23.53 -17.46
CA ASN A 8 -0.94 24.65 -16.74
C ASN A 8 -1.28 24.39 -15.26
N GLY A 9 -0.91 23.26 -14.69
CA GLY A 9 -1.20 22.91 -13.30
C GLY A 9 -0.31 23.63 -12.27
N ARG A 10 -0.79 23.76 -11.02
CA ARG A 10 0.09 24.01 -9.90
C ARG A 10 0.73 22.69 -9.49
N VAL A 11 1.99 22.50 -9.84
CA VAL A 11 2.73 21.29 -9.51
C VAL A 11 3.30 21.41 -8.09
N ILE A 12 2.99 20.44 -7.23
CA ILE A 12 3.51 20.34 -5.87
C ILE A 12 4.27 19.02 -5.75
N ASP A 13 5.60 19.10 -5.60
CA ASP A 13 6.48 17.96 -5.38
C ASP A 13 7.29 18.20 -4.09
N PRO A 14 6.83 17.65 -2.95
CA PRO A 14 7.49 17.86 -1.66
C PRO A 14 8.92 17.32 -1.62
N GLN A 15 9.19 16.22 -2.33
CA GLN A 15 10.53 15.62 -2.34
C GLN A 15 11.56 16.55 -2.97
N ASN A 16 11.19 17.24 -4.05
CA ASN A 16 12.06 18.18 -4.72
C ASN A 16 11.86 19.63 -4.26
N LYS A 17 11.04 19.86 -3.22
CA LYS A 17 10.70 21.19 -2.69
C LYS A 17 10.16 22.14 -3.78
N PHE A 18 9.37 21.58 -4.70
CA PHE A 18 8.81 22.32 -5.83
C PHE A 18 7.34 22.62 -5.57
N ASP A 19 6.94 23.90 -5.71
CA ASP A 19 5.56 24.36 -5.64
C ASP A 19 5.43 25.59 -6.55
N ALA A 20 5.03 25.34 -7.81
CA ALA A 20 4.86 26.40 -8.79
C ALA A 20 3.93 25.96 -9.93
N LYS A 21 3.46 26.93 -10.72
CA LYS A 21 2.79 26.62 -12.00
C LYS A 21 3.83 26.08 -12.98
N ALA A 22 3.60 24.86 -13.46
CA ALA A 22 4.48 24.18 -14.41
C ALA A 22 3.71 23.10 -15.19
N ASP A 23 4.37 22.55 -16.19
CA ASP A 23 3.93 21.38 -16.92
C ASP A 23 4.72 20.15 -16.47
N VAL A 24 4.13 18.97 -16.62
CA VAL A 24 4.78 17.68 -16.32
C VAL A 24 4.84 16.85 -17.59
N ALA A 25 6.05 16.48 -18.03
CA ALA A 25 6.27 15.64 -19.18
C ALA A 25 6.49 14.19 -18.77
N ILE A 26 5.76 13.27 -19.40
CA ILE A 26 5.79 11.82 -19.16
C ILE A 26 6.20 11.13 -20.46
N TYR A 27 7.18 10.25 -20.35
CA TYR A 27 7.64 9.41 -21.43
C TYR A 27 7.98 8.02 -20.91
N ASN A 28 7.48 7.00 -21.60
CA ASN A 28 7.69 5.59 -21.26
C ASN A 28 7.25 5.26 -19.80
N GLY A 29 6.10 5.82 -19.40
CA GLY A 29 5.51 5.64 -18.07
C GLY A 29 6.28 6.31 -16.92
N LYS A 30 7.23 7.21 -17.22
CA LYS A 30 8.02 7.94 -16.22
C LYS A 30 7.90 9.43 -16.40
N ILE A 31 7.92 10.17 -15.29
CA ILE A 31 8.10 11.62 -15.32
C ILE A 31 9.54 11.91 -15.75
N VAL A 32 9.70 12.60 -16.87
CA VAL A 32 11.00 12.95 -17.43
C VAL A 32 11.35 14.42 -17.27
N GLY A 33 10.39 15.24 -16.85
CA GLY A 33 10.65 16.63 -16.54
C GLY A 33 9.44 17.36 -15.97
N VAL A 34 9.75 18.40 -15.19
CA VAL A 34 8.80 19.40 -14.69
C VAL A 34 9.33 20.77 -15.09
N GLY A 35 8.54 21.57 -15.80
CA GLY A 35 8.98 22.87 -16.32
C GLY A 35 8.05 23.43 -17.36
N ASP A 36 8.59 24.09 -18.39
CA ASP A 36 7.83 24.63 -19.51
C ASP A 36 7.87 23.65 -20.70
N TYR A 37 6.72 23.07 -21.00
CA TYR A 37 6.50 22.16 -22.14
C TYR A 37 5.39 22.64 -23.08
N GLN A 38 5.09 23.95 -23.09
CA GLN A 38 3.98 24.50 -23.87
C GLN A 38 4.10 24.23 -25.38
N ASN A 39 5.32 24.21 -25.90
CA ASN A 39 5.59 23.98 -27.33
C ASN A 39 6.03 22.52 -27.62
N ALA A 40 6.04 21.65 -26.64
CA ALA A 40 6.47 20.28 -26.82
C ALA A 40 5.36 19.40 -27.43
N GLU A 41 5.75 18.45 -28.29
CA GLU A 41 4.84 17.48 -28.88
C GLU A 41 4.61 16.28 -27.95
N SER A 42 3.35 15.82 -27.88
CA SER A 42 2.96 14.62 -27.12
C SER A 42 1.76 13.95 -27.77
N ASP A 43 1.62 12.64 -27.49
CA ASP A 43 0.45 11.87 -27.95
C ASP A 43 -0.83 12.35 -27.25
N ARG A 44 -0.71 12.80 -25.99
CA ARG A 44 -1.83 13.28 -25.19
C ARG A 44 -1.46 14.48 -24.35
N VAL A 45 -2.33 15.48 -24.35
CA VAL A 45 -2.24 16.64 -23.46
C VAL A 45 -3.40 16.59 -22.46
N LEU A 46 -3.09 16.79 -21.18
CA LEU A 46 -4.05 17.00 -20.12
C LEU A 46 -3.93 18.45 -19.64
N ASP A 47 -4.99 19.24 -19.79
CA ASP A 47 -5.01 20.59 -19.23
C ASP A 47 -5.40 20.55 -17.75
N ALA A 48 -4.49 20.97 -16.89
CA ALA A 48 -4.67 21.06 -15.45
C ALA A 48 -4.81 22.51 -14.95
N ALA A 49 -5.27 23.41 -15.82
CA ALA A 49 -5.52 24.80 -15.43
C ALA A 49 -6.50 24.87 -14.25
N GLY A 50 -6.11 25.58 -13.18
CA GLY A 50 -6.89 25.66 -11.95
C GLY A 50 -6.83 24.43 -11.04
N HIS A 51 -6.07 23.40 -11.40
CA HIS A 51 -5.91 22.18 -10.63
C HIS A 51 -4.52 22.04 -10.02
N ILE A 52 -4.43 21.21 -8.99
CA ILE A 52 -3.16 20.80 -8.36
C ILE A 52 -2.71 19.50 -9.01
N VAL A 53 -1.42 19.43 -9.36
CA VAL A 53 -0.75 18.24 -9.86
C VAL A 53 0.27 17.79 -8.83
N THR A 54 0.10 16.59 -8.27
CA THR A 54 0.98 16.02 -7.27
C THR A 54 1.42 14.63 -7.68
N PRO A 55 2.48 14.06 -7.09
CA PRO A 55 2.65 12.61 -7.06
C PRO A 55 1.38 11.95 -6.52
N GLY A 56 1.09 10.73 -6.99
CA GLY A 56 -0.08 9.99 -6.51
C GLY A 56 -0.04 9.82 -4.99
N LEU A 57 -1.21 9.94 -4.36
CA LEU A 57 -1.33 9.80 -2.91
C LEU A 57 -1.02 8.37 -2.47
N ILE A 58 -0.52 8.25 -1.24
CA ILE A 58 -0.24 6.96 -0.59
C ILE A 58 -1.18 6.81 0.60
N ASP A 59 -2.04 5.79 0.57
CA ASP A 59 -2.78 5.37 1.76
C ASP A 59 -1.92 4.40 2.57
N ALA A 60 -1.49 4.83 3.74
CA ALA A 60 -0.56 4.08 4.58
C ALA A 60 -1.25 3.03 5.48
N HIS A 61 -2.58 2.97 5.50
CA HIS A 61 -3.31 2.03 6.34
C HIS A 61 -4.69 1.70 5.76
N ALA A 62 -4.76 0.66 4.96
CA ALA A 62 -6.01 0.12 4.45
C ALA A 62 -6.06 -1.40 4.63
N HIS A 63 -7.24 -1.99 4.49
CA HIS A 63 -7.44 -3.42 4.42
C HIS A 63 -8.00 -3.77 3.04
N LEU A 64 -7.17 -4.36 2.19
CA LEU A 64 -7.44 -4.44 0.76
C LEU A 64 -7.82 -5.85 0.29
N TRP A 65 -7.73 -6.83 1.16
CA TRP A 65 -8.12 -8.20 0.83
C TRP A 65 -9.63 -8.43 1.02
N PRO A 66 -10.40 -8.68 -0.05
CA PRO A 66 -11.86 -8.76 0.01
C PRO A 66 -12.42 -9.90 0.88
N LEU A 67 -11.61 -10.92 1.16
CA LEU A 67 -12.01 -12.02 2.04
C LEU A 67 -11.99 -11.64 3.52
N THR A 68 -11.62 -10.41 3.85
CA THR A 68 -11.72 -9.90 5.21
C THR A 68 -13.00 -9.09 5.39
N LYS A 69 -13.56 -9.11 6.60
CA LYS A 69 -14.78 -8.34 6.92
C LYS A 69 -14.62 -6.82 6.68
N MET A 70 -13.38 -6.32 6.76
CA MET A 70 -13.05 -4.90 6.59
C MET A 70 -12.42 -4.60 5.23
N GLY A 71 -12.33 -5.60 4.35
CA GLY A 71 -11.70 -5.45 3.06
C GLY A 71 -12.45 -4.48 2.15
N ILE A 72 -11.72 -3.55 1.56
CA ILE A 72 -12.24 -2.58 0.59
C ILE A 72 -11.64 -2.85 -0.80
N SER A 73 -12.36 -2.44 -1.84
CA SER A 73 -11.86 -2.51 -3.21
C SER A 73 -10.92 -1.33 -3.49
N THR A 74 -9.71 -1.65 -3.96
CA THR A 74 -8.73 -0.62 -4.36
C THR A 74 -9.28 0.25 -5.49
N GLU A 75 -9.92 -0.34 -6.48
CA GLU A 75 -10.44 0.38 -7.64
C GLU A 75 -11.58 1.33 -7.28
N CYS A 76 -12.47 0.90 -6.39
CA CYS A 76 -13.63 1.70 -6.00
C CYS A 76 -13.28 2.80 -4.98
N THR A 77 -12.21 2.62 -4.21
CA THR A 77 -11.88 3.52 -3.10
C THR A 77 -10.64 4.35 -3.39
N CYS A 78 -9.54 3.71 -3.81
CA CYS A 78 -8.26 4.38 -4.00
C CYS A 78 -8.24 5.26 -5.26
N ILE A 79 -8.69 4.73 -6.41
CA ILE A 79 -8.61 5.47 -7.68
C ILE A 79 -9.40 6.78 -7.63
N PRO A 80 -10.68 6.83 -7.19
CA PRO A 80 -11.42 8.08 -7.09
C PRO A 80 -10.82 9.09 -6.09
N SER A 81 -10.03 8.60 -5.14
CA SER A 81 -9.36 9.43 -4.13
C SER A 81 -7.92 9.83 -4.53
N ALA A 82 -7.53 9.61 -5.80
CA ALA A 82 -6.18 9.86 -6.31
C ALA A 82 -5.07 9.08 -5.56
N VAL A 83 -5.41 8.01 -4.86
CA VAL A 83 -4.47 7.09 -4.21
C VAL A 83 -3.93 6.13 -5.25
N THR A 84 -2.63 6.15 -5.50
CA THR A 84 -1.95 5.31 -6.49
C THR A 84 -1.13 4.20 -5.85
N THR A 85 -0.88 4.32 -4.55
CA THR A 85 -0.21 3.29 -3.74
C THR A 85 -0.95 3.15 -2.42
N ALA A 86 -1.25 1.93 -2.02
CA ALA A 86 -1.87 1.66 -0.73
C ALA A 86 -1.09 0.59 0.03
N ILE A 87 -1.10 0.70 1.36
CA ILE A 87 -0.47 -0.27 2.25
C ILE A 87 -1.56 -1.10 2.90
N ASP A 88 -1.61 -2.39 2.57
CA ASP A 88 -2.45 -3.34 3.29
C ASP A 88 -1.88 -3.57 4.68
N ALA A 89 -2.62 -3.15 5.69
CA ALA A 89 -2.19 -3.17 7.08
C ALA A 89 -2.52 -4.50 7.76
N GLY A 90 -2.06 -5.59 7.18
CA GLY A 90 -2.13 -6.93 7.77
C GLY A 90 -3.48 -7.61 7.61
N SER A 91 -4.14 -7.44 6.47
CA SER A 91 -5.34 -8.22 6.15
C SER A 91 -5.03 -9.71 6.10
N ALA A 92 -3.90 -10.09 5.52
CA ALA A 92 -3.42 -11.45 5.50
C ALA A 92 -2.37 -11.70 6.60
N GLY A 93 -2.40 -12.89 7.17
CA GLY A 93 -1.32 -13.45 7.98
C GLY A 93 -0.32 -14.21 7.12
N TRP A 94 0.76 -14.68 7.75
CA TRP A 94 1.81 -15.38 7.02
C TRP A 94 1.32 -16.64 6.29
N ALA A 95 0.34 -17.37 6.83
CA ALA A 95 -0.20 -18.57 6.21
C ALA A 95 -1.23 -18.27 5.09
N THR A 96 -1.78 -17.07 5.04
CA THR A 96 -2.80 -16.68 4.04
C THR A 96 -2.29 -15.65 3.03
N TYR A 97 -1.04 -15.20 3.16
CA TYR A 97 -0.49 -14.15 2.32
C TYR A 97 -0.48 -14.53 0.83
N GLU A 98 -0.13 -15.75 0.48
CA GLU A 98 -0.07 -16.17 -0.94
C GLU A 98 -1.45 -16.08 -1.62
N THR A 99 -2.52 -16.41 -0.89
CA THR A 99 -3.89 -16.26 -1.41
C THR A 99 -4.25 -14.77 -1.58
N SER A 100 -3.94 -13.95 -0.59
CA SER A 100 -4.14 -12.50 -0.65
C SER A 100 -3.32 -11.87 -1.78
N ARG A 101 -2.07 -12.28 -1.95
CA ARG A 101 -1.16 -11.83 -3.00
C ARG A 101 -1.72 -12.09 -4.40
N GLY A 102 -2.34 -13.23 -4.61
CA GLY A 102 -2.99 -13.55 -5.88
C GLY A 102 -4.05 -12.53 -6.27
N PHE A 103 -4.82 -12.05 -5.29
CA PHE A 103 -5.79 -10.96 -5.50
C PHE A 103 -5.08 -9.60 -5.67
N ILE A 104 -4.16 -9.25 -4.75
CA ILE A 104 -3.45 -7.96 -4.74
C ILE A 104 -2.77 -7.69 -6.08
N ASN A 105 -2.17 -8.70 -6.69
CA ASN A 105 -1.47 -8.59 -7.97
C ASN A 105 -2.41 -8.29 -9.16
N THR A 106 -3.72 -8.41 -8.99
CA THR A 106 -4.71 -8.01 -10.00
C THR A 106 -5.14 -6.55 -9.88
N CYS A 107 -4.79 -5.89 -8.77
CA CYS A 107 -5.16 -4.49 -8.52
C CYS A 107 -4.40 -3.53 -9.43
N LYS A 108 -5.08 -2.49 -9.92
CA LYS A 108 -4.47 -1.40 -10.70
C LYS A 108 -3.65 -0.46 -9.82
N VAL A 109 -4.04 -0.32 -8.56
CA VAL A 109 -3.30 0.45 -7.54
C VAL A 109 -2.12 -0.40 -7.07
N ARG A 110 -0.96 0.23 -6.90
CA ARG A 110 0.19 -0.46 -6.31
C ARG A 110 -0.08 -0.77 -4.85
N VAL A 111 -0.04 -2.04 -4.49
CA VAL A 111 -0.23 -2.46 -3.09
C VAL A 111 1.10 -2.94 -2.52
N LYS A 112 1.39 -2.48 -1.30
CA LYS A 112 2.43 -3.01 -0.42
C LYS A 112 1.77 -3.61 0.81
N THR A 113 2.39 -4.59 1.45
CA THR A 113 1.75 -5.33 2.53
C THR A 113 2.60 -5.33 3.80
N LEU A 114 1.95 -5.03 4.92
CA LEU A 114 2.40 -5.42 6.25
C LEU A 114 1.76 -6.77 6.54
N VAL A 115 2.53 -7.84 6.66
CA VAL A 115 1.97 -9.15 6.99
C VAL A 115 1.59 -9.23 8.45
N ASN A 116 0.40 -9.76 8.75
CA ASN A 116 -0.01 -9.95 10.14
C ASN A 116 0.81 -11.08 10.79
N VAL A 117 1.24 -10.87 12.02
CA VAL A 117 1.98 -11.87 12.80
C VAL A 117 1.15 -13.12 13.09
N SER A 118 -0.19 -12.97 13.14
CA SER A 118 -1.08 -14.14 13.26
C SER A 118 -1.10 -14.92 11.93
N PRO A 119 -1.23 -16.25 11.98
CA PRO A 119 -1.22 -17.08 10.78
C PRO A 119 -2.28 -16.69 9.74
N MET A 120 -3.49 -16.39 10.20
CA MET A 120 -4.64 -16.15 9.33
C MET A 120 -4.86 -14.68 8.96
N GLY A 121 -4.36 -13.74 9.75
CA GLY A 121 -4.71 -12.33 9.59
C GLY A 121 -6.15 -12.04 9.98
N LEU A 122 -6.85 -11.19 9.20
CA LEU A 122 -8.20 -10.70 9.48
C LEU A 122 -9.40 -11.50 8.92
N PRO A 123 -9.26 -12.57 8.11
CA PRO A 123 -10.40 -13.21 7.45
C PRO A 123 -11.50 -13.69 8.38
N CYS A 124 -11.17 -14.02 9.61
CA CYS A 124 -12.02 -14.78 10.52
C CYS A 124 -12.44 -14.03 11.78
N ASN A 125 -12.71 -12.74 11.68
CA ASN A 125 -13.41 -11.99 12.74
C ASN A 125 -12.73 -11.93 14.11
N GLY A 126 -11.41 -11.84 14.16
CA GLY A 126 -10.68 -11.62 15.41
C GLY A 126 -10.37 -12.89 16.23
N TYR A 127 -11.11 -13.98 16.04
CA TYR A 127 -10.80 -15.23 16.77
C TYR A 127 -9.50 -15.86 16.31
N LEU A 128 -9.17 -15.81 15.03
CA LEU A 128 -7.95 -16.36 14.46
C LEU A 128 -6.83 -15.32 14.28
N GLU A 129 -7.09 -14.08 14.61
CA GLU A 129 -6.07 -13.05 14.76
C GLU A 129 -5.34 -13.16 16.12
N ASN A 130 -5.80 -14.09 16.96
CA ASN A 130 -5.23 -14.33 18.25
C ASN A 130 -3.82 -14.91 18.12
N VAL A 131 -2.86 -14.27 18.77
CA VAL A 131 -1.47 -14.71 18.89
C VAL A 131 -1.20 -15.50 20.17
N ASP A 132 -2.25 -16.02 20.81
CA ASP A 132 -2.17 -16.86 21.98
C ASP A 132 -1.38 -18.16 21.66
N PRO A 133 -0.26 -18.41 22.32
CA PRO A 133 0.57 -19.60 22.08
C PRO A 133 -0.18 -20.92 22.23
N ASP A 134 -1.17 -20.96 23.13
CA ASP A 134 -1.95 -22.16 23.42
C ASP A 134 -3.01 -22.46 22.33
N TYR A 135 -3.35 -21.45 21.52
CA TYR A 135 -4.41 -21.59 20.51
C TYR A 135 -3.88 -21.89 19.09
N LEU A 136 -2.77 -21.29 18.68
CA LEU A 136 -2.18 -21.49 17.34
C LEU A 136 -0.64 -21.47 17.38
N GLY A 137 -0.04 -21.71 18.54
CA GLY A 137 1.41 -21.81 18.69
C GLY A 137 2.17 -20.49 18.66
N GLY A 138 1.48 -19.35 18.79
CA GLY A 138 2.15 -18.06 18.95
C GLY A 138 2.67 -17.41 17.66
N VAL A 139 3.73 -16.63 17.75
CA VAL A 139 4.37 -15.98 16.63
C VAL A 139 5.36 -16.94 15.97
N TYR A 140 5.19 -17.14 14.68
CA TYR A 140 6.01 -18.05 13.87
C TYR A 140 7.10 -17.26 13.14
N GLU A 141 8.17 -16.94 13.84
CA GLU A 141 9.28 -16.10 13.33
C GLU A 141 9.88 -16.68 12.04
N ARG A 142 10.19 -17.98 12.06
CA ARG A 142 10.80 -18.67 10.92
C ARG A 142 9.94 -18.60 9.65
N GLU A 143 8.64 -18.81 9.78
CA GLU A 143 7.69 -18.78 8.68
C GLU A 143 7.55 -17.36 8.13
N ILE A 144 7.56 -16.37 9.01
CA ILE A 144 7.54 -14.94 8.62
C ILE A 144 8.83 -14.56 7.89
N GLU A 145 10.00 -14.94 8.41
CA GLU A 145 11.29 -14.71 7.76
C GLU A 145 11.34 -15.32 6.36
N GLN A 146 10.93 -16.59 6.22
CA GLN A 146 10.87 -17.27 4.92
C GLN A 146 9.92 -16.54 3.94
N LEU A 147 8.83 -15.98 4.44
CA LEU A 147 7.90 -15.22 3.62
C LEU A 147 8.56 -13.91 3.12
N PHE A 148 9.27 -13.19 3.98
CA PHE A 148 10.01 -11.99 3.60
C PHE A 148 11.12 -12.29 2.59
N ASP A 149 11.83 -13.40 2.75
CA ASP A 149 12.86 -13.81 1.80
C ASP A 149 12.28 -14.12 0.41
N ARG A 150 11.11 -14.77 0.39
CA ARG A 150 10.42 -15.12 -0.86
C ARG A 150 9.82 -13.92 -1.57
N TYR A 151 9.28 -12.96 -0.82
CA TYR A 151 8.50 -11.83 -1.36
C TYR A 151 9.15 -10.47 -1.09
N ARG A 152 10.47 -10.40 -1.26
CA ARG A 152 11.25 -9.16 -1.10
C ARG A 152 10.68 -8.03 -1.96
N GLY A 153 10.47 -6.87 -1.36
CA GLY A 153 9.95 -5.68 -2.02
C GLY A 153 8.43 -5.63 -2.18
N GLU A 154 7.70 -6.71 -1.91
CA GLU A 154 6.24 -6.71 -1.79
C GLU A 154 5.84 -6.49 -0.33
N LEU A 155 6.46 -7.27 0.57
CA LEU A 155 6.32 -7.10 2.01
C LEU A 155 7.24 -5.98 2.49
N ILE A 156 6.68 -5.06 3.28
CA ILE A 156 7.40 -3.89 3.79
C ILE A 156 7.49 -3.85 5.32
N GLY A 157 6.91 -4.81 6.00
CA GLY A 157 6.92 -4.92 7.44
C GLY A 157 5.89 -5.90 7.97
N ILE A 158 5.75 -5.94 9.27
CA ILE A 158 4.78 -6.78 9.97
C ILE A 158 3.69 -5.94 10.62
N LYS A 159 2.52 -6.52 10.76
CA LYS A 159 1.38 -5.99 11.50
C LYS A 159 1.19 -6.76 12.78
N LEU A 160 1.27 -6.05 13.89
CA LEU A 160 0.84 -6.55 15.20
C LEU A 160 -0.36 -5.72 15.66
N ARG A 161 -1.45 -6.39 16.01
CA ARG A 161 -2.61 -5.76 16.62
C ARG A 161 -2.56 -5.98 18.13
N VAL A 162 -2.39 -4.89 18.87
CA VAL A 162 -2.30 -4.90 20.32
C VAL A 162 -3.59 -4.36 20.91
N ASN A 163 -4.52 -5.26 21.23
CA ASN A 163 -5.72 -4.96 22.01
C ASN A 163 -6.08 -6.16 22.90
N THR A 164 -6.87 -5.94 23.91
CA THR A 164 -7.23 -6.98 24.89
C THR A 164 -7.89 -8.22 24.27
N GLY A 165 -8.60 -8.07 23.16
CA GLY A 165 -9.23 -9.19 22.44
C GLY A 165 -8.26 -10.07 21.66
N VAL A 166 -7.06 -9.53 21.29
CA VAL A 166 -6.06 -10.23 20.50
C VAL A 166 -4.92 -10.74 21.37
N ILE A 167 -4.44 -9.92 22.30
CA ILE A 167 -3.26 -10.24 23.11
C ILE A 167 -3.59 -10.99 24.40
N LYS A 168 -4.85 -10.96 24.85
CA LYS A 168 -5.28 -11.60 26.10
C LYS A 168 -4.27 -11.41 27.24
N ASP A 169 -3.73 -12.53 27.76
CA ASP A 169 -2.77 -12.54 28.86
C ASP A 169 -1.32 -12.32 28.43
N MET A 170 -1.04 -12.22 27.14
CA MET A 170 0.33 -11.99 26.65
C MET A 170 0.84 -10.58 26.94
N GLY A 171 -0.08 -9.59 27.10
CA GLY A 171 0.26 -8.25 27.55
C GLY A 171 1.45 -7.62 26.83
N GLU A 172 2.38 -7.08 27.61
CA GLU A 172 3.59 -6.41 27.10
C GLU A 172 4.58 -7.35 26.39
N LYS A 173 4.50 -8.67 26.62
CA LYS A 173 5.43 -9.63 26.00
C LYS A 173 5.40 -9.58 24.48
N LEU A 174 4.23 -9.27 23.88
CA LEU A 174 4.10 -9.11 22.43
C LEU A 174 4.81 -7.86 21.89
N SER A 175 4.94 -6.81 22.69
CA SER A 175 5.65 -5.59 22.27
C SER A 175 7.16 -5.76 22.22
N LEU A 176 7.67 -6.82 22.83
CA LEU A 176 9.10 -7.15 22.88
C LEU A 176 9.54 -8.05 21.73
N ILE A 177 8.62 -8.50 20.88
CA ILE A 177 8.95 -9.23 19.65
C ILE A 177 9.42 -8.21 18.63
N HIS A 178 10.67 -7.84 18.73
CA HIS A 178 11.36 -7.03 17.72
C HIS A 178 12.00 -7.97 16.71
N ILE A 179 11.55 -7.86 15.50
CA ILE A 179 12.16 -8.50 14.34
C ILE A 179 13.05 -7.51 13.63
#